data_96f8ca79d6295b34f2e656da07ac314a
#
_entry.id   96f8ca79d6295b34f2e656da07ac314a
#
_cell.length_a   1.000
_cell.length_b   1.000
_cell.length_c   1.000
_cell.angle_alpha   90.00
_cell.angle_beta   90.00
_cell.angle_gamma   90.00
#
_symmetry.space_group_name_H-M   'P 1'
#
loop_
_entity.id
_entity.type
_entity.pdbx_description
1 polymer ?
#
loop_
_entity_poly.entity_id
_entity_poly.type
_entity_poly.pdbx_seq_one_letter_code
_entity_poly.pdbx_strand_id
1 'polypeptide(L)'
;MTYYFVYHRVQKQLINFQLKSFIGFIMKTDIKTKIYSAQCIGNVEPIEYMTPYPSMRSLIEGQTIKFSDQMMNEISNITNQNFFDFVMQTSNWLQSIGIEPKQRIIMPELEYLESQILLFGIWNMGCSAIFNLDHSIENINERVVDAQTVRLNESLFNTIKTYSNKYLARHKPLLSDEAILSFEKESGIRLSHYNLLINVNGIEKAIGLKNKTRFHCDLRTGSICWIIFQAILPVHCGLIYNNKNPELTIGESGKDYNLRHDLNNISKFSSNDIAICIENTAALSINGKPIHLSDYDILDDGIRVRGHSVMMGYLDDEINEVAFENSGLKVSF
;
A
#
# COMPACT_ATOMS: atom_id res chain seq x y z
N MET A 1 -16.37 60.44 2.88
CA MET A 1 -15.37 59.81 2.00
C MET A 1 -14.76 58.53 2.57
N THR A 2 -14.58 58.38 3.87
CA THR A 2 -13.91 57.26 4.52
C THR A 2 -14.68 55.93 4.42
N TYR A 3 -16.03 55.93 4.42
CA TYR A 3 -16.85 54.71 4.34
C TYR A 3 -16.82 54.05 2.96
N TYR A 4 -16.62 54.78 1.90
CA TYR A 4 -16.56 54.21 0.53
C TYR A 4 -15.27 53.42 0.28
N PHE A 5 -14.16 53.83 0.87
CA PHE A 5 -12.87 53.15 0.75
C PHE A 5 -12.83 51.83 1.54
N VAL A 6 -13.48 51.74 2.69
CA VAL A 6 -13.55 50.52 3.51
C VAL A 6 -14.42 49.47 2.82
N TYR A 7 -15.57 49.88 2.29
CA TYR A 7 -16.48 48.97 1.58
C TYR A 7 -15.83 48.32 0.33
N HIS A 8 -15.12 49.11 -0.47
CA HIS A 8 -14.40 48.59 -1.65
C HIS A 8 -13.26 47.63 -1.27
N ARG A 9 -12.59 47.86 -0.15
CA ARG A 9 -11.50 47.01 0.33
C ARG A 9 -12.02 45.68 0.82
N VAL A 10 -13.13 45.65 1.53
CA VAL A 10 -13.81 44.43 2.01
C VAL A 10 -14.37 43.60 0.84
N GLN A 11 -15.01 44.26 -0.13
CA GLN A 11 -15.48 43.56 -1.32
C GLN A 11 -14.34 42.92 -2.13
N LYS A 12 -13.21 43.63 -2.29
CA LYS A 12 -12.05 43.08 -3.00
C LYS A 12 -11.41 41.90 -2.27
N GLN A 13 -11.42 41.91 -0.94
CA GLN A 13 -10.96 40.74 -0.15
C GLN A 13 -11.90 39.57 -0.22
N LEU A 14 -13.22 39.77 -0.21
CA LEU A 14 -14.22 38.71 -0.38
C LEU A 14 -14.15 38.07 -1.77
N ILE A 15 -14.02 38.88 -2.81
CA ILE A 15 -13.87 38.38 -4.19
C ILE A 15 -12.58 37.57 -4.35
N ASN A 16 -11.47 38.03 -3.79
CA ASN A 16 -10.20 37.30 -3.81
C ASN A 16 -10.27 36.00 -3.02
N PHE A 17 -10.98 35.97 -1.90
CA PHE A 17 -11.18 34.75 -1.10
C PHE A 17 -12.07 33.74 -1.87
N GLN A 18 -13.16 34.21 -2.48
CA GLN A 18 -14.03 33.36 -3.28
C GLN A 18 -13.33 32.84 -4.54
N LEU A 19 -12.51 33.67 -5.21
CA LEU A 19 -11.71 33.22 -6.36
C LEU A 19 -10.66 32.19 -5.96
N LYS A 20 -9.94 32.38 -4.86
CA LYS A 20 -8.98 31.40 -4.35
C LYS A 20 -9.67 30.07 -3.97
N SER A 21 -10.83 30.14 -3.33
CA SER A 21 -11.63 28.94 -2.99
C SER A 21 -12.14 28.22 -4.25
N PHE A 22 -12.60 28.96 -5.26
CA PHE A 22 -13.07 28.40 -6.53
C PHE A 22 -11.94 27.80 -7.38
N ILE A 23 -10.80 28.49 -7.47
CA ILE A 23 -9.60 27.99 -8.13
C ILE A 23 -9.10 26.72 -7.42
N GLY A 24 -9.02 26.72 -6.08
CA GLY A 24 -8.66 25.53 -5.30
C GLY A 24 -9.61 24.34 -5.51
N PHE A 25 -10.92 24.60 -5.69
CA PHE A 25 -11.89 23.55 -6.00
C PHE A 25 -11.71 22.99 -7.41
N ILE A 26 -11.48 23.84 -8.43
CA ILE A 26 -11.21 23.43 -9.81
C ILE A 26 -9.91 22.65 -9.89
N MET A 27 -8.82 23.10 -9.21
CA MET A 27 -7.53 22.42 -9.18
C MET A 27 -7.65 21.03 -8.55
N LYS A 28 -8.35 20.89 -7.41
CA LYS A 28 -8.56 19.56 -6.78
C LYS A 28 -9.34 18.59 -7.68
N THR A 29 -10.28 19.09 -8.46
CA THR A 29 -11.01 18.26 -9.43
C THR A 29 -10.09 17.81 -10.57
N ASP A 30 -9.19 18.70 -11.02
CA ASP A 30 -8.22 18.37 -12.08
C ASP A 30 -7.18 17.33 -11.61
N ILE A 31 -6.63 17.46 -10.42
CA ILE A 31 -5.68 16.48 -9.84
C ILE A 31 -6.31 15.08 -9.76
N LYS A 32 -7.52 14.96 -9.25
CA LYS A 32 -8.21 13.67 -9.19
C LYS A 32 -8.39 13.05 -10.57
N THR A 33 -8.72 13.86 -11.55
CA THR A 33 -8.87 13.42 -12.95
C THR A 33 -7.53 12.96 -13.52
N LYS A 34 -6.44 13.67 -13.25
CA LYS A 34 -5.08 13.29 -13.67
C LYS A 34 -4.65 11.95 -13.05
N ILE A 35 -4.84 11.78 -11.74
CA ILE A 35 -4.54 10.53 -11.03
C ILE A 35 -5.35 9.37 -11.62
N TYR A 36 -6.67 9.56 -11.78
CA TYR A 36 -7.54 8.56 -12.38
C TYR A 36 -7.09 8.18 -13.80
N SER A 37 -6.75 9.17 -14.63
CA SER A 37 -6.23 8.93 -15.98
C SER A 37 -4.92 8.14 -15.98
N ALA A 38 -4.03 8.38 -15.02
CA ALA A 38 -2.79 7.62 -14.87
C ALA A 38 -3.03 6.17 -14.40
N GLN A 39 -4.12 5.94 -13.66
CA GLN A 39 -4.53 4.61 -13.21
C GLN A 39 -5.24 3.80 -14.30
N CYS A 40 -5.69 4.41 -15.40
CA CYS A 40 -6.27 3.70 -16.53
C CYS A 40 -5.18 3.06 -17.40
N ILE A 41 -5.52 1.95 -18.05
CA ILE A 41 -4.67 1.33 -19.07
C ILE A 41 -5.49 1.05 -20.34
N GLY A 42 -5.17 1.76 -21.42
CA GLY A 42 -6.02 1.75 -22.59
C GLY A 42 -7.45 2.22 -22.26
N ASN A 43 -8.45 1.38 -22.52
CA ASN A 43 -9.86 1.64 -22.21
C ASN A 43 -10.31 0.95 -20.92
N VAL A 44 -9.38 0.36 -20.13
CA VAL A 44 -9.71 -0.34 -18.88
C VAL A 44 -9.50 0.60 -17.72
N GLU A 45 -10.58 0.89 -17.01
CA GLU A 45 -10.60 1.75 -15.83
C GLU A 45 -10.22 0.96 -14.57
N PRO A 46 -9.66 1.64 -13.53
CA PRO A 46 -9.47 1.03 -12.22
C PRO A 46 -10.80 0.47 -11.69
N ILE A 47 -10.75 -0.67 -11.00
CA ILE A 47 -11.94 -1.35 -10.42
C ILE A 47 -12.84 -2.05 -11.45
N GLU A 48 -12.78 -1.77 -12.74
CA GLU A 48 -13.44 -2.61 -13.75
C GLU A 48 -12.82 -4.01 -13.81
N TYR A 49 -11.53 -4.14 -13.52
CA TYR A 49 -10.87 -5.43 -13.40
C TYR A 49 -11.18 -6.07 -12.04
N MET A 50 -11.91 -7.18 -12.06
CA MET A 50 -12.28 -7.93 -10.87
C MET A 50 -11.06 -8.65 -10.28
N THR A 51 -10.58 -8.21 -9.12
CA THR A 51 -9.65 -9.01 -8.33
C THR A 51 -10.37 -10.20 -7.70
N PRO A 52 -9.68 -11.32 -7.42
CA PRO A 52 -10.30 -12.49 -6.76
C PRO A 52 -10.88 -12.15 -5.37
N TYR A 53 -10.40 -11.10 -4.74
CA TYR A 53 -10.76 -10.69 -3.39
C TYR A 53 -11.18 -9.21 -3.36
N PRO A 54 -12.39 -8.89 -2.87
CA PRO A 54 -12.90 -7.51 -2.83
C PRO A 54 -12.29 -6.66 -1.70
N SER A 55 -11.42 -7.21 -0.86
CA SER A 55 -10.66 -6.51 0.19
C SER A 55 -9.56 -7.40 0.78
N MET A 56 -8.62 -6.82 1.56
CA MET A 56 -7.63 -7.59 2.31
C MET A 56 -8.28 -8.52 3.34
N ARG A 57 -9.38 -8.11 3.95
CA ARG A 57 -10.18 -8.97 4.82
C ARG A 57 -10.68 -10.21 4.07
N SER A 58 -11.27 -10.03 2.89
CA SER A 58 -11.78 -11.14 2.08
C SER A 58 -10.66 -12.06 1.59
N LEU A 59 -9.46 -11.53 1.41
CA LEU A 59 -8.28 -12.33 1.08
C LEU A 59 -7.96 -13.33 2.21
N ILE A 60 -7.80 -12.87 3.45
CA ILE A 60 -7.48 -13.77 4.57
C ILE A 60 -8.62 -14.73 4.90
N GLU A 61 -9.87 -14.27 4.87
CA GLU A 61 -11.04 -15.13 5.04
C GLU A 61 -11.08 -16.24 3.96
N GLY A 62 -10.86 -15.87 2.69
CA GLY A 62 -10.87 -16.82 1.58
C GLY A 62 -9.75 -17.87 1.67
N GLN A 63 -8.55 -17.48 2.09
CA GLN A 63 -7.43 -18.41 2.29
C GLN A 63 -7.69 -19.34 3.48
N THR A 64 -8.24 -18.82 4.56
CA THR A 64 -8.60 -19.63 5.73
C THR A 64 -9.68 -20.67 5.38
N ILE A 65 -10.73 -20.28 4.65
CA ILE A 65 -11.77 -21.20 4.21
C ILE A 65 -11.22 -22.33 3.30
N LYS A 66 -10.28 -22.00 2.40
CA LYS A 66 -9.71 -22.96 1.46
C LYS A 66 -8.66 -23.86 2.08
N PHE A 67 -7.86 -23.33 3.00
CA PHE A 67 -6.59 -23.93 3.42
C PHE A 67 -6.33 -23.73 4.93
N SER A 68 -7.35 -23.91 5.80
CA SER A 68 -7.26 -23.67 7.25
C SER A 68 -6.01 -24.25 7.90
N ASP A 69 -5.75 -25.52 7.65
CA ASP A 69 -4.69 -26.31 8.29
C ASP A 69 -3.34 -26.22 7.55
N GLN A 70 -3.31 -25.56 6.38
CA GLN A 70 -2.05 -25.34 5.67
C GLN A 70 -1.16 -24.40 6.47
N MET A 71 0.11 -24.78 6.59
CA MET A 71 1.12 -23.89 7.18
C MET A 71 1.25 -22.64 6.34
N MET A 72 1.19 -21.48 6.99
CA MET A 72 1.52 -20.19 6.43
C MET A 72 3.00 -19.83 6.75
N ASN A 73 3.46 -20.23 7.94
CA ASN A 73 4.82 -20.03 8.40
C ASN A 73 5.32 -21.27 9.13
N GLU A 74 6.21 -22.05 8.49
CA GLU A 74 6.78 -23.27 9.08
C GLU A 74 7.76 -22.97 10.22
N ILE A 75 8.43 -21.82 10.21
CA ILE A 75 9.41 -21.48 11.24
C ILE A 75 8.73 -21.18 12.57
N SER A 76 7.61 -20.49 12.54
CA SER A 76 6.82 -20.14 13.72
C SER A 76 5.67 -21.12 13.99
N ASN A 77 5.54 -22.18 13.19
CA ASN A 77 4.48 -23.18 13.30
C ASN A 77 3.07 -22.57 13.28
N ILE A 78 2.81 -21.66 12.33
CA ILE A 78 1.54 -20.94 12.19
C ILE A 78 0.81 -21.41 10.93
N THR A 79 -0.45 -21.85 11.09
CA THR A 79 -1.37 -22.17 10.00
C THR A 79 -2.13 -20.94 9.53
N ASN A 80 -2.82 -21.02 8.39
CA ASN A 80 -3.74 -19.97 7.94
C ASN A 80 -4.83 -19.69 8.98
N GLN A 81 -5.35 -20.71 9.67
CA GLN A 81 -6.34 -20.51 10.74
C GLN A 81 -5.73 -19.75 11.91
N ASN A 82 -4.53 -20.11 12.37
CA ASN A 82 -3.88 -19.37 13.46
C ASN A 82 -3.64 -17.91 13.08
N PHE A 83 -3.17 -17.65 11.85
CA PHE A 83 -2.97 -16.29 11.36
C PHE A 83 -4.28 -15.49 11.36
N PHE A 84 -5.36 -16.07 10.85
CA PHE A 84 -6.69 -15.46 10.87
C PHE A 84 -7.14 -15.15 12.29
N ASP A 85 -7.01 -16.10 13.22
CA ASP A 85 -7.37 -15.90 14.62
C ASP A 85 -6.59 -14.74 15.26
N PHE A 86 -5.28 -14.65 15.03
CA PHE A 86 -4.45 -13.53 15.50
C PHE A 86 -4.88 -12.18 14.89
N VAL A 87 -5.24 -12.15 13.62
CA VAL A 87 -5.78 -10.94 12.98
C VAL A 87 -7.09 -10.50 13.64
N MET A 88 -8.00 -11.44 13.93
CA MET A 88 -9.26 -11.12 14.63
C MET A 88 -9.03 -10.64 16.06
N GLN A 89 -8.12 -11.27 16.79
CA GLN A 89 -7.72 -10.85 18.14
C GLN A 89 -7.11 -9.45 18.12
N THR A 90 -6.24 -9.17 17.14
CA THR A 90 -5.65 -7.84 16.95
C THR A 90 -6.70 -6.77 16.68
N SER A 91 -7.70 -7.07 15.85
CA SER A 91 -8.80 -6.13 15.57
C SER A 91 -9.63 -5.84 16.82
N ASN A 92 -9.92 -6.86 17.65
CA ASN A 92 -10.63 -6.67 18.92
C ASN A 92 -9.78 -5.85 19.91
N TRP A 93 -8.48 -6.08 19.99
CA TRP A 93 -7.56 -5.28 20.81
C TRP A 93 -7.53 -3.83 20.36
N LEU A 94 -7.32 -3.56 19.07
CA LEU A 94 -7.29 -2.19 18.51
C LEU A 94 -8.61 -1.46 18.82
N GLN A 95 -9.76 -2.13 18.66
CA GLN A 95 -11.05 -1.57 19.03
C GLN A 95 -11.14 -1.25 20.53
N SER A 96 -10.58 -2.10 21.40
CA SER A 96 -10.63 -1.91 22.85
C SER A 96 -9.82 -0.70 23.34
N ILE A 97 -8.78 -0.31 22.60
CA ILE A 97 -7.98 0.88 22.88
C ILE A 97 -8.50 2.14 22.15
N GLY A 98 -9.72 2.08 21.58
CA GLY A 98 -10.41 3.23 21.02
C GLY A 98 -10.12 3.52 19.55
N ILE A 99 -9.49 2.59 18.82
CA ILE A 99 -9.31 2.75 17.37
C ILE A 99 -10.65 2.56 16.66
N GLU A 100 -10.99 3.51 15.79
CA GLU A 100 -12.22 3.52 14.99
C GLU A 100 -11.92 3.34 13.49
N PRO A 101 -12.86 2.80 12.69
CA PRO A 101 -12.70 2.66 11.25
C PRO A 101 -12.31 3.98 10.57
N LYS A 102 -11.57 3.89 9.47
CA LYS A 102 -11.06 5.01 8.64
C LYS A 102 -9.96 5.86 9.29
N GLN A 103 -9.55 5.55 10.50
CA GLN A 103 -8.37 6.19 11.09
C GLN A 103 -7.08 5.68 10.42
N ARG A 104 -6.03 6.48 10.51
CA ARG A 104 -4.67 6.16 10.10
C ARG A 104 -3.85 5.75 11.29
N ILE A 105 -3.24 4.58 11.25
CA ILE A 105 -2.52 3.97 12.37
C ILE A 105 -1.04 3.99 12.09
N ILE A 106 -0.25 4.67 12.92
CA ILE A 106 1.22 4.65 12.85
C ILE A 106 1.69 3.27 13.29
N MET A 107 2.35 2.56 12.38
CA MET A 107 2.91 1.24 12.64
C MET A 107 4.08 1.34 13.60
N PRO A 108 4.05 0.61 14.74
CA PRO A 108 5.22 0.47 15.60
C PRO A 108 6.28 -0.41 14.92
N GLU A 109 7.54 -0.26 15.36
CA GLU A 109 8.61 -1.18 14.96
C GLU A 109 8.40 -2.55 15.62
N LEU A 110 8.15 -3.56 14.81
CA LEU A 110 7.91 -4.94 15.23
C LEU A 110 8.66 -5.90 14.31
N GLU A 111 8.89 -7.12 14.80
CA GLU A 111 9.37 -8.23 13.99
C GLU A 111 8.39 -8.56 12.85
N TYR A 112 8.91 -9.19 11.80
CA TYR A 112 8.19 -9.50 10.57
C TYR A 112 6.75 -10.00 10.80
N LEU A 113 6.60 -11.07 11.59
CA LEU A 113 5.31 -11.74 11.74
C LEU A 113 4.30 -10.91 12.55
N GLU A 114 4.76 -10.26 13.61
CA GLU A 114 3.92 -9.35 14.41
C GLU A 114 3.49 -8.13 13.59
N SER A 115 4.41 -7.57 12.78
CA SER A 115 4.10 -6.48 11.85
C SER A 115 3.03 -6.91 10.84
N GLN A 116 3.14 -8.12 10.27
CA GLN A 116 2.16 -8.64 9.33
C GLN A 116 0.79 -8.83 9.98
N ILE A 117 0.72 -9.43 11.17
CA ILE A 117 -0.53 -9.63 11.92
C ILE A 117 -1.19 -8.29 12.26
N LEU A 118 -0.41 -7.32 12.76
CA LEU A 118 -0.92 -6.00 13.08
C LEU A 118 -1.46 -5.28 11.84
N LEU A 119 -0.72 -5.32 10.72
CA LEU A 119 -1.12 -4.72 9.46
C LEU A 119 -2.46 -5.27 8.97
N PHE A 120 -2.63 -6.59 8.95
CA PHE A 120 -3.90 -7.21 8.58
C PHE A 120 -5.02 -6.91 9.59
N GLY A 121 -4.71 -6.78 10.88
CA GLY A 121 -5.66 -6.35 11.90
C GLY A 121 -6.18 -4.93 11.66
N ILE A 122 -5.30 -4.01 11.31
CA ILE A 122 -5.63 -2.62 10.92
C ILE A 122 -6.57 -2.61 9.71
N TRP A 123 -6.23 -3.33 8.65
CA TRP A 123 -7.08 -3.44 7.46
C TRP A 123 -8.42 -4.12 7.73
N ASN A 124 -8.44 -5.11 8.62
CA ASN A 124 -9.67 -5.80 9.01
C ASN A 124 -10.66 -4.87 9.74
N MET A 125 -10.16 -3.84 10.40
CA MET A 125 -10.98 -2.77 11.01
C MET A 125 -11.44 -1.72 9.99
N GLY A 126 -10.88 -1.69 8.78
CA GLY A 126 -11.12 -0.63 7.80
C GLY A 126 -10.34 0.64 8.10
N CYS A 127 -9.16 0.51 8.70
CA CYS A 127 -8.17 1.56 8.93
C CYS A 127 -7.06 1.47 7.88
N SER A 128 -6.25 2.54 7.73
CA SER A 128 -5.02 2.52 6.95
C SER A 128 -3.79 2.51 7.86
N ALA A 129 -2.70 1.91 7.38
CA ALA A 129 -1.43 1.87 8.11
C ALA A 129 -0.46 2.94 7.62
N ILE A 130 0.21 3.64 8.54
CA ILE A 130 1.28 4.59 8.24
C ILE A 130 2.61 3.92 8.52
N PHE A 131 3.49 3.90 7.52
CA PHE A 131 4.89 3.48 7.67
C PHE A 131 5.80 4.69 7.54
N ASN A 132 6.63 4.91 8.56
CA ASN A 132 7.62 5.98 8.61
C ASN A 132 9.01 5.38 8.78
N LEU A 133 9.56 4.89 7.69
CA LEU A 133 10.89 4.29 7.68
C LEU A 133 11.97 5.33 7.97
N ASP A 134 12.97 4.93 8.77
CA ASP A 134 14.08 5.79 9.19
C ASP A 134 13.66 7.05 9.95
N HIS A 135 12.41 7.07 10.48
CA HIS A 135 11.84 8.26 11.10
C HIS A 135 12.00 9.52 10.21
N SER A 136 11.83 9.32 8.89
CA SER A 136 12.00 10.37 7.88
C SER A 136 11.14 11.60 8.14
N ILE A 137 10.04 11.41 8.88
CA ILE A 137 9.15 12.47 9.37
C ILE A 137 9.21 12.50 10.90
N GLU A 138 9.77 13.56 11.48
CA GLU A 138 9.90 13.72 12.94
C GLU A 138 8.53 13.81 13.65
N ASN A 139 7.59 14.56 13.08
CA ASN A 139 6.27 14.82 13.67
C ASN A 139 5.13 14.41 12.73
N ILE A 140 4.91 13.11 12.57
CA ILE A 140 3.84 12.58 11.71
C ILE A 140 2.47 13.17 12.06
N ASN A 141 2.16 13.33 13.35
CA ASN A 141 0.87 13.85 13.80
C ASN A 141 0.59 15.30 13.39
N GLU A 142 1.62 16.08 13.11
CA GLU A 142 1.47 17.45 12.58
C GLU A 142 1.17 17.43 11.07
N ARG A 143 1.63 16.41 10.38
CA ARG A 143 1.52 16.27 8.92
C ARG A 143 0.32 15.45 8.48
N VAL A 144 -0.07 14.46 9.28
CA VAL A 144 -1.16 13.53 8.96
C VAL A 144 -2.30 13.72 9.95
N VAL A 145 -3.39 14.30 9.46
CA VAL A 145 -4.62 14.47 10.25
C VAL A 145 -5.18 13.11 10.65
N ASP A 146 -5.64 12.99 11.89
CA ASP A 146 -6.26 11.80 12.47
C ASP A 146 -5.33 10.57 12.59
N ALA A 147 -4.00 10.76 12.56
CA ALA A 147 -3.06 9.68 12.83
C ALA A 147 -3.13 9.26 14.30
N GLN A 148 -3.21 7.95 14.52
CA GLN A 148 -3.24 7.34 15.86
C GLN A 148 -1.95 6.55 16.11
N THR A 149 -1.37 6.72 17.28
CA THR A 149 -0.20 5.94 17.69
C THR A 149 -0.64 4.75 18.52
N VAL A 150 -0.25 3.56 18.08
CA VAL A 150 -0.44 2.32 18.84
C VAL A 150 0.84 2.01 19.60
N ARG A 151 0.74 1.77 20.92
CA ARG A 151 1.87 1.43 21.78
C ARG A 151 1.70 0.02 22.32
N LEU A 152 2.77 -0.76 22.22
CA LEU A 152 2.87 -2.10 22.79
C LEU A 152 3.86 -2.06 23.96
N ASN A 153 3.46 -2.58 25.11
CA ASN A 153 4.34 -2.72 26.28
C ASN A 153 5.04 -4.08 26.31
N GLU A 154 4.58 -5.03 25.50
CA GLU A 154 5.09 -6.39 25.34
C GLU A 154 4.89 -6.83 23.89
N SER A 155 5.24 -8.08 23.55
CA SER A 155 5.01 -8.60 22.20
C SER A 155 3.53 -8.53 21.84
N LEU A 156 3.24 -8.39 20.52
CA LEU A 156 1.86 -8.38 20.03
C LEU A 156 1.11 -9.64 20.44
N PHE A 157 1.75 -10.82 20.34
CA PHE A 157 1.15 -12.09 20.73
C PHE A 157 0.69 -12.10 22.20
N ASN A 158 1.52 -11.58 23.11
CA ASN A 158 1.14 -11.46 24.52
C ASN A 158 -0.01 -10.51 24.73
N THR A 159 0.01 -9.38 24.03
CA THR A 159 -1.02 -8.35 24.10
C THR A 159 -2.39 -8.88 23.63
N ILE A 160 -2.42 -9.64 22.54
CA ILE A 160 -3.71 -10.06 21.93
C ILE A 160 -4.26 -11.38 22.45
N LYS A 161 -3.47 -12.21 23.15
CA LYS A 161 -3.85 -13.61 23.55
C LYS A 161 -5.16 -13.74 24.35
N THR A 162 -5.58 -12.68 25.04
CA THR A 162 -6.81 -12.69 25.85
C THR A 162 -8.03 -12.18 25.09
N TYR A 163 -7.85 -11.65 23.89
CA TYR A 163 -8.93 -11.15 23.07
C TYR A 163 -9.59 -12.26 22.26
N SER A 164 -10.88 -12.07 21.95
CA SER A 164 -11.65 -13.01 21.14
C SER A 164 -11.08 -13.11 19.72
N ASN A 165 -11.04 -14.30 19.16
CA ASN A 165 -10.77 -14.55 17.74
C ASN A 165 -12.02 -14.38 16.85
N LYS A 166 -13.11 -13.83 17.39
CA LYS A 166 -14.32 -13.45 16.65
C LYS A 166 -14.44 -11.95 16.66
N TYR A 167 -14.22 -11.32 15.52
CA TYR A 167 -14.37 -9.87 15.34
C TYR A 167 -15.49 -9.56 14.37
N LEU A 168 -16.46 -8.73 14.82
CA LEU A 168 -17.51 -8.23 13.96
C LEU A 168 -17.14 -6.84 13.44
N ALA A 169 -16.80 -6.76 12.16
CA ALA A 169 -16.40 -5.50 11.55
C ALA A 169 -17.54 -4.49 11.51
N ARG A 170 -17.30 -3.30 12.05
CA ARG A 170 -18.23 -2.16 11.98
C ARG A 170 -18.22 -1.49 10.61
N HIS A 171 -17.13 -1.63 9.88
CA HIS A 171 -16.95 -1.08 8.54
C HIS A 171 -16.29 -2.11 7.63
N LYS A 172 -16.73 -2.17 6.38
CA LYS A 172 -16.10 -2.99 5.33
C LYS A 172 -15.36 -2.05 4.39
N PRO A 173 -14.03 -2.09 4.36
CA PRO A 173 -13.26 -1.22 3.47
C PRO A 173 -13.59 -1.53 2.01
N LEU A 174 -13.65 -0.49 1.19
CA LEU A 174 -13.76 -0.59 -0.26
C LEU A 174 -12.37 -0.81 -0.86
N LEU A 175 -12.33 -1.32 -2.08
CA LEU A 175 -11.07 -1.46 -2.82
C LEU A 175 -10.38 -0.11 -3.05
N SER A 176 -11.15 0.96 -3.20
CA SER A 176 -10.66 2.33 -3.38
C SER A 176 -10.24 3.03 -2.08
N ASP A 177 -10.53 2.45 -0.90
CA ASP A 177 -10.11 3.06 0.36
C ASP A 177 -8.58 2.97 0.50
N GLU A 178 -7.99 4.00 1.13
CA GLU A 178 -6.57 4.03 1.46
C GLU A 178 -6.23 2.89 2.41
N ALA A 179 -5.25 2.08 2.04
CA ALA A 179 -4.73 0.97 2.85
C ALA A 179 -3.40 1.33 3.51
N ILE A 180 -2.57 2.09 2.80
CA ILE A 180 -1.21 2.45 3.21
C ILE A 180 -0.94 3.92 2.93
N LEU A 181 -0.25 4.57 3.88
CA LEU A 181 0.50 5.80 3.69
C LEU A 181 1.97 5.51 4.06
N SER A 182 2.86 5.54 3.08
CA SER A 182 4.29 5.25 3.27
C SER A 182 5.13 6.50 3.11
N PHE A 183 6.02 6.72 4.07
CA PHE A 183 7.05 7.76 4.05
C PHE A 183 8.44 7.19 3.73
N GLU A 184 8.53 6.28 2.75
CA GLU A 184 9.80 5.97 2.09
C GLU A 184 10.31 7.16 1.26
N LYS A 185 9.41 8.08 0.90
CA LYS A 185 9.68 9.44 0.40
C LYS A 185 8.98 10.44 1.28
N GLU A 186 9.58 11.58 1.51
CA GLU A 186 9.00 12.66 2.34
C GLU A 186 7.60 13.09 1.88
N SER A 187 7.33 13.01 0.58
CA SER A 187 6.04 13.35 -0.03
C SER A 187 4.86 12.46 0.42
N GLY A 188 5.14 11.30 1.03
CA GLY A 188 4.12 10.36 1.50
C GLY A 188 3.32 9.72 0.37
N ILE A 189 3.59 8.44 0.08
CA ILE A 189 2.92 7.66 -0.98
C ILE A 189 1.65 7.03 -0.42
N ARG A 190 0.52 7.24 -1.09
CA ARG A 190 -0.79 6.72 -0.70
C ARG A 190 -1.19 5.57 -1.62
N LEU A 191 -1.50 4.41 -1.04
CA LEU A 191 -1.90 3.21 -1.76
C LEU A 191 -3.26 2.70 -1.27
N SER A 192 -4.13 2.35 -2.21
CA SER A 192 -5.43 1.73 -1.92
C SER A 192 -5.32 0.21 -1.76
N HIS A 193 -6.33 -0.41 -1.17
CA HIS A 193 -6.46 -1.88 -1.18
C HIS A 193 -6.41 -2.45 -2.59
N TYR A 194 -6.98 -1.74 -3.57
CA TYR A 194 -6.94 -2.14 -4.97
C TYR A 194 -5.52 -2.15 -5.54
N ASN A 195 -4.75 -1.06 -5.31
CA ASN A 195 -3.36 -0.99 -5.77
C ASN A 195 -2.54 -2.18 -5.26
N LEU A 196 -2.67 -2.51 -3.97
CA LEU A 196 -1.95 -3.61 -3.35
C LEU A 196 -2.33 -4.96 -3.97
N LEU A 197 -3.63 -5.25 -4.11
CA LEU A 197 -4.12 -6.53 -4.63
C LEU A 197 -3.80 -6.72 -6.11
N ILE A 198 -3.91 -5.68 -6.93
CA ILE A 198 -3.65 -5.79 -8.36
C ILE A 198 -2.16 -5.94 -8.65
N ASN A 199 -1.28 -5.28 -7.88
CA ASN A 199 0.17 -5.45 -8.02
C ASN A 199 0.57 -6.90 -7.67
N VAL A 200 0.08 -7.43 -6.55
CA VAL A 200 0.31 -8.82 -6.15
C VAL A 200 -0.19 -9.81 -7.20
N ASN A 201 -1.39 -9.59 -7.76
CA ASN A 201 -1.93 -10.42 -8.84
C ASN A 201 -1.06 -10.36 -10.11
N GLY A 202 -0.52 -9.19 -10.42
CA GLY A 202 0.44 -9.01 -11.51
C GLY A 202 1.72 -9.81 -11.30
N ILE A 203 2.27 -9.80 -10.09
CA ILE A 203 3.46 -10.58 -9.71
C ILE A 203 3.17 -12.08 -9.80
N GLU A 204 2.06 -12.55 -9.23
CA GLU A 204 1.65 -13.97 -9.30
C GLU A 204 1.61 -14.46 -10.73
N LYS A 205 0.94 -13.72 -11.63
CA LYS A 205 0.85 -14.08 -13.06
C LYS A 205 2.19 -14.07 -13.76
N ALA A 206 3.07 -13.13 -13.47
CA ALA A 206 4.37 -12.99 -14.12
C ALA A 206 5.36 -14.09 -13.70
N ILE A 207 5.36 -14.47 -12.42
CA ILE A 207 6.25 -15.51 -11.87
C ILE A 207 5.64 -16.90 -12.05
N GLY A 208 4.31 -17.02 -12.07
CA GLY A 208 3.62 -18.31 -12.13
C GLY A 208 3.68 -19.06 -10.80
N LEU A 209 3.46 -18.36 -9.70
CA LEU A 209 3.55 -18.91 -8.34
C LEU A 209 2.51 -20.03 -8.11
N LYS A 210 2.94 -21.05 -7.37
CA LYS A 210 2.09 -22.20 -7.02
C LYS A 210 1.80 -22.23 -5.53
N ASN A 211 0.59 -22.61 -5.17
CA ASN A 211 0.23 -22.86 -3.78
C ASN A 211 1.20 -23.87 -3.13
N LYS A 212 1.49 -23.66 -1.84
CA LYS A 212 2.42 -24.47 -1.01
C LYS A 212 3.90 -24.36 -1.38
N THR A 213 4.29 -23.52 -2.33
CA THR A 213 5.71 -23.24 -2.56
C THR A 213 6.33 -22.65 -1.29
N ARG A 214 7.44 -23.25 -0.81
CA ARG A 214 8.23 -22.67 0.27
C ARG A 214 8.99 -21.46 -0.22
N PHE A 215 8.77 -20.32 0.41
CA PHE A 215 9.43 -19.10 -0.01
C PHE A 215 10.17 -18.42 1.15
N HIS A 216 11.18 -17.67 0.79
CA HIS A 216 11.85 -16.75 1.68
C HIS A 216 12.01 -15.40 1.02
N CYS A 217 11.75 -14.36 1.79
CA CYS A 217 11.92 -12.99 1.38
C CYS A 217 12.73 -12.28 2.48
N ASP A 218 13.79 -11.58 2.08
CA ASP A 218 14.69 -10.86 2.97
C ASP A 218 14.60 -9.38 2.65
N LEU A 219 13.57 -8.75 3.19
CA LEU A 219 13.23 -7.34 2.95
C LEU A 219 13.03 -6.60 4.27
N ARG A 220 13.34 -5.33 4.25
CA ARG A 220 13.15 -4.46 5.40
C ARG A 220 11.66 -4.34 5.75
N THR A 221 11.33 -4.77 6.97
CA THR A 221 9.95 -4.69 7.49
C THR A 221 9.41 -3.24 7.38
N GLY A 222 8.21 -3.11 6.87
CA GLY A 222 7.54 -1.83 6.70
C GLY A 222 7.82 -1.10 5.39
N SER A 223 8.78 -1.57 4.56
CA SER A 223 8.92 -1.05 3.20
C SER A 223 7.74 -1.48 2.32
N ILE A 224 7.44 -0.71 1.28
CA ILE A 224 6.39 -1.08 0.30
C ILE A 224 6.71 -2.44 -0.34
N CYS A 225 7.98 -2.72 -0.63
CA CYS A 225 8.42 -4.02 -1.12
C CYS A 225 8.11 -5.14 -0.11
N TRP A 226 8.39 -4.93 1.18
CA TRP A 226 8.05 -5.88 2.23
C TRP A 226 6.53 -6.13 2.29
N ILE A 227 5.72 -5.06 2.23
CA ILE A 227 4.26 -5.16 2.26
C ILE A 227 3.77 -6.05 1.11
N ILE A 228 4.29 -5.84 -0.10
CA ILE A 228 3.86 -6.59 -1.29
C ILE A 228 4.42 -8.01 -1.29
N PHE A 229 5.75 -8.17 -1.22
CA PHE A 229 6.38 -9.48 -1.45
C PHE A 229 6.36 -10.39 -0.22
N GLN A 230 6.40 -9.82 0.98
CA GLN A 230 6.50 -10.63 2.20
C GLN A 230 5.21 -10.67 3.03
N ALA A 231 4.42 -9.59 3.04
CA ALA A 231 3.19 -9.58 3.82
C ALA A 231 1.96 -10.08 3.02
N ILE A 232 1.75 -9.63 1.78
CA ILE A 232 0.52 -9.92 1.03
C ILE A 232 0.68 -11.10 0.07
N LEU A 233 1.75 -11.13 -0.75
CA LEU A 233 1.96 -12.13 -1.80
C LEU A 233 1.84 -13.58 -1.28
N PRO A 234 2.47 -13.95 -0.15
CA PRO A 234 2.34 -15.32 0.37
C PRO A 234 0.92 -15.68 0.78
N VAL A 235 0.18 -14.76 1.37
CA VAL A 235 -1.23 -14.99 1.71
C VAL A 235 -2.06 -15.12 0.44
N HIS A 236 -1.82 -14.27 -0.56
CA HIS A 236 -2.56 -14.28 -1.82
C HIS A 236 -2.36 -15.59 -2.60
N CYS A 237 -1.12 -16.08 -2.68
CA CYS A 237 -0.76 -17.26 -3.45
C CYS A 237 -0.79 -18.56 -2.63
N GLY A 238 -1.03 -18.49 -1.31
CA GLY A 238 -0.96 -19.65 -0.40
C GLY A 238 0.45 -20.23 -0.31
N LEU A 239 1.49 -19.35 -0.30
CA LEU A 239 2.89 -19.76 -0.11
C LEU A 239 3.15 -20.08 1.36
N ILE A 240 4.24 -20.78 1.63
CA ILE A 240 4.67 -21.16 2.96
C ILE A 240 6.01 -20.48 3.29
N TYR A 241 6.03 -19.59 4.28
CA TYR A 241 7.28 -18.98 4.69
C TYR A 241 8.23 -19.99 5.33
N ASN A 242 9.43 -20.12 4.76
CA ASN A 242 10.49 -20.99 5.26
C ASN A 242 11.87 -20.43 4.86
N ASN A 243 12.65 -19.97 5.82
CA ASN A 243 14.00 -19.41 5.58
C ASN A 243 15.12 -20.44 5.63
N LYS A 244 14.83 -21.71 5.98
CA LYS A 244 15.83 -22.78 6.04
C LYS A 244 15.95 -23.55 4.73
N ASN A 245 14.82 -23.88 4.12
CA ASN A 245 14.76 -24.64 2.88
C ASN A 245 13.74 -24.03 1.91
N PRO A 246 13.96 -22.79 1.43
CA PRO A 246 13.06 -22.17 0.45
C PRO A 246 13.24 -22.79 -0.93
N GLU A 247 12.13 -22.90 -1.66
CA GLU A 247 12.08 -23.27 -3.08
C GLU A 247 12.08 -22.03 -3.97
N LEU A 248 11.78 -20.87 -3.37
CA LEU A 248 11.74 -19.57 -4.01
C LEU A 248 12.30 -18.52 -3.06
N THR A 249 13.21 -17.70 -3.57
CA THR A 249 13.78 -16.57 -2.84
C THR A 249 13.57 -15.26 -3.58
N ILE A 250 13.17 -14.20 -2.85
CA ILE A 250 13.00 -12.84 -3.36
C ILE A 250 13.77 -11.87 -2.45
N GLY A 251 14.51 -10.94 -2.99
CA GLY A 251 15.26 -9.95 -2.20
C GLY A 251 16.16 -9.08 -3.06
N GLU A 252 17.05 -8.30 -2.42
CA GLU A 252 17.86 -7.29 -3.10
C GLU A 252 18.94 -7.88 -4.04
N SER A 253 19.53 -9.01 -3.66
CA SER A 253 20.57 -9.65 -4.47
C SER A 253 20.79 -11.11 -4.14
N GLY A 254 21.30 -11.89 -5.11
CA GLY A 254 21.66 -13.30 -4.90
C GLY A 254 20.46 -14.21 -4.64
N LYS A 255 19.29 -13.84 -5.14
CA LYS A 255 18.02 -14.56 -5.01
C LYS A 255 17.54 -15.07 -6.37
N ASP A 256 16.52 -15.92 -6.35
CA ASP A 256 15.87 -16.36 -7.59
C ASP A 256 15.24 -15.18 -8.32
N TYR A 257 14.71 -14.20 -7.57
CA TYR A 257 14.27 -12.91 -8.07
C TYR A 257 14.91 -11.77 -7.28
N ASN A 258 15.54 -10.82 -8.01
CA ASN A 258 16.26 -9.72 -7.41
C ASN A 258 15.49 -8.40 -7.64
N LEU A 259 15.29 -7.65 -6.58
CA LEU A 259 14.67 -6.32 -6.65
C LEU A 259 15.67 -5.31 -7.18
N ARG A 260 15.26 -4.47 -8.12
CA ARG A 260 16.06 -3.44 -8.76
C ARG A 260 15.36 -2.09 -8.66
N HIS A 261 15.97 -1.19 -7.90
CA HIS A 261 15.45 0.16 -7.64
C HIS A 261 15.99 1.20 -8.61
N ASP A 262 17.13 0.92 -9.27
CA ASP A 262 17.74 1.84 -10.26
C ASP A 262 17.06 1.71 -11.62
N LEU A 263 15.96 2.40 -11.78
CA LEU A 263 15.15 2.39 -13.01
C LEU A 263 15.86 3.02 -14.21
N ASN A 264 16.95 3.78 -14.02
CA ASN A 264 17.82 4.26 -15.13
C ASN A 264 18.36 3.10 -15.97
N ASN A 265 18.51 1.94 -15.37
CA ASN A 265 19.04 0.74 -16.00
C ASN A 265 17.99 -0.30 -16.35
N ILE A 266 16.69 0.05 -16.33
CA ILE A 266 15.59 -0.91 -16.53
C ILE A 266 15.70 -1.72 -17.83
N SER A 267 16.24 -1.15 -18.90
CA SER A 267 16.48 -1.83 -20.17
C SER A 267 17.58 -2.90 -20.11
N LYS A 268 18.40 -2.91 -19.05
CA LYS A 268 19.52 -3.85 -18.84
C LYS A 268 19.19 -4.95 -17.84
N PHE A 269 17.99 -4.94 -17.24
CA PHE A 269 17.60 -5.92 -16.24
C PHE A 269 17.51 -7.32 -16.85
N SER A 270 17.97 -8.30 -16.07
CA SER A 270 17.96 -9.72 -16.47
C SER A 270 16.57 -10.33 -16.31
N SER A 271 16.43 -11.58 -16.76
CA SER A 271 15.18 -12.33 -16.64
C SER A 271 14.70 -12.54 -15.21
N ASN A 272 15.61 -12.44 -14.23
CA ASN A 272 15.30 -12.65 -12.81
C ASN A 272 15.20 -11.34 -12.02
N ASP A 273 15.27 -10.21 -12.70
CA ASP A 273 15.15 -8.91 -12.06
C ASP A 273 13.69 -8.44 -12.04
N ILE A 274 13.30 -7.88 -10.92
CA ILE A 274 12.03 -7.20 -10.70
C ILE A 274 12.32 -5.70 -10.62
N ALA A 275 11.87 -4.94 -11.59
CA ALA A 275 11.96 -3.48 -11.54
C ALA A 275 10.99 -2.95 -10.47
N ILE A 276 11.50 -2.17 -9.53
CA ILE A 276 10.73 -1.61 -8.42
C ILE A 276 10.47 -0.14 -8.65
N CYS A 277 9.20 0.23 -8.61
CA CYS A 277 8.70 1.59 -8.58
C CYS A 277 7.66 1.68 -7.47
N ILE A 278 8.00 2.31 -6.35
CA ILE A 278 7.13 2.34 -5.17
C ILE A 278 5.85 3.17 -5.41
N GLU A 279 5.88 4.13 -6.33
CA GLU A 279 4.71 4.88 -6.78
C GLU A 279 3.78 4.04 -7.67
N ASN A 280 4.27 2.92 -8.20
CA ASN A 280 3.48 1.87 -8.85
C ASN A 280 3.25 0.69 -7.90
N THR A 281 3.07 0.98 -6.63
CA THR A 281 2.88 0.05 -5.52
C THR A 281 4.13 -0.76 -5.17
N ALA A 282 4.77 -1.48 -6.08
CA ALA A 282 6.07 -2.13 -5.91
C ALA A 282 6.61 -2.58 -7.28
N ALA A 283 6.19 -3.76 -7.75
CA ALA A 283 6.66 -4.28 -9.02
C ALA A 283 6.10 -3.46 -10.19
N LEU A 284 7.00 -3.04 -11.08
CA LEU A 284 6.67 -2.39 -12.34
C LEU A 284 6.79 -3.39 -13.50
N SER A 285 7.90 -4.12 -13.54
CA SER A 285 8.14 -5.15 -14.54
C SER A 285 8.90 -6.34 -13.94
N ILE A 286 8.70 -7.50 -14.54
CA ILE A 286 9.42 -8.75 -14.22
C ILE A 286 9.89 -9.35 -15.54
N ASN A 287 11.11 -9.82 -15.58
CA ASN A 287 11.71 -10.35 -16.82
C ASN A 287 11.67 -9.32 -17.97
N GLY A 288 11.86 -8.03 -17.68
CA GLY A 288 11.83 -6.94 -18.65
C GLY A 288 10.45 -6.65 -19.26
N LYS A 289 9.37 -7.25 -18.73
CA LYS A 289 7.99 -7.03 -19.20
C LYS A 289 7.17 -6.37 -18.10
N PRO A 290 6.36 -5.35 -18.43
CA PRO A 290 5.43 -4.80 -17.46
C PRO A 290 4.56 -5.90 -16.83
N ILE A 291 4.26 -5.79 -15.54
CA ILE A 291 3.31 -6.71 -14.89
C ILE A 291 1.89 -6.45 -15.42
N HIS A 292 1.00 -7.40 -15.17
CA HIS A 292 -0.38 -7.29 -15.64
C HIS A 292 -1.06 -5.99 -15.17
N LEU A 293 -1.67 -5.27 -16.11
CA LEU A 293 -2.33 -3.96 -15.92
C LEU A 293 -1.39 -2.84 -15.45
N SER A 294 -0.12 -2.93 -15.80
CA SER A 294 0.86 -1.84 -15.68
C SER A 294 1.56 -1.63 -17.03
N ASP A 295 1.97 -0.40 -17.27
CA ASP A 295 2.75 -0.02 -18.46
C ASP A 295 3.66 1.16 -18.13
N TYR A 296 4.74 1.35 -18.88
CA TYR A 296 5.63 2.48 -18.71
C TYR A 296 6.37 2.87 -20.00
N ASP A 297 6.68 4.16 -20.09
CA ASP A 297 7.57 4.72 -21.10
C ASP A 297 8.86 5.19 -20.42
N ILE A 298 10.00 4.96 -21.06
CA ILE A 298 11.30 5.51 -20.64
C ILE A 298 11.41 6.92 -21.20
N LEU A 299 11.74 7.89 -20.34
CA LEU A 299 11.99 9.29 -20.66
C LEU A 299 13.46 9.60 -20.46
N ASP A 300 13.92 10.76 -20.93
CA ASP A 300 15.32 11.20 -20.78
C ASP A 300 15.70 11.41 -19.28
N ASP A 301 14.73 11.80 -18.45
CA ASP A 301 14.92 12.18 -17.04
C ASP A 301 14.11 11.33 -16.05
N GLY A 302 13.59 10.18 -16.48
CA GLY A 302 12.75 9.34 -15.63
C GLY A 302 11.99 8.29 -16.41
N ILE A 303 10.88 7.84 -15.81
CA ILE A 303 9.88 6.99 -16.46
C ILE A 303 8.49 7.60 -16.30
N ARG A 304 7.62 7.33 -17.26
CA ARG A 304 6.18 7.59 -17.12
C ARG A 304 5.45 6.29 -16.94
N VAL A 305 4.78 6.14 -15.80
CA VAL A 305 4.08 4.92 -15.41
C VAL A 305 2.57 5.10 -15.55
N ARG A 306 1.89 4.06 -16.02
CA ARG A 306 0.43 3.97 -16.15
C ARG A 306 -0.06 2.63 -15.67
N GLY A 307 -1.30 2.60 -15.23
CA GLY A 307 -2.01 1.37 -14.91
C GLY A 307 -2.54 1.29 -13.49
N HIS A 308 -3.19 0.20 -13.21
CA HIS A 308 -3.99 0.01 -12.02
C HIS A 308 -3.18 -0.06 -10.72
N SER A 309 -1.86 -0.33 -10.80
CA SER A 309 -0.95 -0.30 -9.66
C SER A 309 -0.45 1.10 -9.29
N VAL A 310 -0.72 2.12 -10.12
CA VAL A 310 -0.32 3.51 -9.84
C VAL A 310 -1.02 3.99 -8.57
N MET A 311 -0.27 4.62 -7.69
CA MET A 311 -0.71 5.13 -6.39
C MET A 311 -1.93 6.05 -6.46
N MET A 312 -2.58 6.27 -5.32
CA MET A 312 -3.67 7.26 -5.14
C MET A 312 -3.17 8.71 -5.16
N GLY A 313 -1.87 8.93 -5.31
CA GLY A 313 -1.18 10.21 -5.23
C GLY A 313 -0.31 10.32 -3.98
N TYR A 314 0.48 11.37 -3.96
CA TYR A 314 1.22 11.78 -2.77
C TYR A 314 0.27 12.44 -1.75
N LEU A 315 0.72 12.54 -0.51
CA LEU A 315 -0.02 13.25 0.53
C LEU A 315 -0.13 14.75 0.21
N ASP A 316 0.87 15.30 -0.48
CA ASP A 316 0.95 16.70 -0.89
C ASP A 316 0.35 16.91 -2.29
N ASP A 317 -0.71 17.73 -2.35
CA ASP A 317 -1.41 18.04 -3.60
C ASP A 317 -0.52 18.80 -4.61
N GLU A 318 0.44 19.65 -4.15
CA GLU A 318 1.32 20.40 -5.04
C GLU A 318 2.28 19.47 -5.79
N ILE A 319 2.75 18.40 -5.13
CA ILE A 319 3.60 17.39 -5.75
C ILE A 319 2.78 16.61 -6.80
N ASN A 320 1.52 16.30 -6.49
CA ASN A 320 0.62 15.61 -7.42
C ASN A 320 0.41 16.39 -8.72
N GLU A 321 0.29 17.72 -8.65
CA GLU A 321 0.12 18.56 -9.85
C GLU A 321 1.25 18.42 -10.86
N VAL A 322 2.47 18.26 -10.37
CA VAL A 322 3.70 18.12 -11.18
C VAL A 322 3.92 16.67 -11.61
N ALA A 323 3.65 15.71 -10.71
CA ALA A 323 3.94 14.31 -10.95
C ALA A 323 2.96 13.66 -11.94
N PHE A 324 1.66 14.03 -11.89
CA PHE A 324 0.64 13.46 -12.76
C PHE A 324 0.41 14.34 -14.01
N GLU A 325 1.00 13.92 -15.13
CA GLU A 325 0.89 14.61 -16.41
C GLU A 325 0.72 13.62 -17.57
N ASN A 326 0.13 14.09 -18.69
CA ASN A 326 0.00 13.30 -19.92
C ASN A 326 -0.59 11.90 -19.72
N SER A 327 -1.62 11.79 -18.86
CA SER A 327 -2.29 10.52 -18.50
C SER A 327 -1.32 9.47 -17.95
N GLY A 328 -0.33 9.89 -17.16
CA GLY A 328 0.61 9.02 -16.49
C GLY A 328 1.22 9.70 -15.27
N LEU A 329 1.91 8.90 -14.47
CA LEU A 329 2.72 9.35 -13.34
C LEU A 329 4.17 9.43 -13.77
N LYS A 330 4.77 10.62 -13.72
CA LYS A 330 6.20 10.81 -13.95
C LYS A 330 6.98 10.51 -12.68
N VAL A 331 7.93 9.57 -12.77
CA VAL A 331 8.89 9.23 -11.72
C VAL A 331 10.27 9.58 -12.22
N SER A 332 10.90 10.59 -11.62
CA SER A 332 12.25 11.04 -11.96
C SER A 332 13.30 10.07 -11.39
N PHE A 333 14.44 9.96 -12.11
CA PHE A 333 15.58 9.16 -11.70
C PHE A 333 16.39 9.83 -10.61
#